data_ef3079813e76456cdf6c8c0988a5e7b7
#
_entry.id   ef3079813e76456cdf6c8c0988a5e7b7
#
_cell.length_a   1.000
_cell.length_b   1.000
_cell.length_c   1.000
_cell.angle_alpha   90.00
_cell.angle_beta   90.00
_cell.angle_gamma   90.00
#
_symmetry.space_group_name_H-M   'P 1'
#
loop_
_entity.id
_entity.type
_entity.pdbx_description
1 polymer ?
#
loop_
_entity_poly.entity_id
_entity_poly.type
_entity_poly.pdbx_seq_one_letter_code
_entity_poly.pdbx_strand_id
1 'polypeptide(L)'
;MKKNFLFLLALLCTAVQVGWAQSEMDTVYVSKKDHPDAAYFLPEPPDTNSVAFIDDMIQWEWGKSQRNTPRGEQASRETPWLPEIMRTVMAEVLQIDTISDEKTPALSRLLVKSYHTGNQSTVAPKETYSRKRPIVRLNEDTWGKYDSDFLRTNGSYPSGHTAFGWATALAFAEMWPELQDTILRRGVQFGENRIITGAHWQSDVNAGYLCAAASMAKAHTNPDFLKDVLAARAEYAKLKGLPAGYDPVSKADVPHGEDFLNMPVDTASYRYAADVLQFWDAKRLRDTERGKQAEEEADYSVEMMQKVFGEAMGINISPVSTPAICELIELVLNKASETADRLKPIRFRKRPFVQLGEHTTVPEDEEKEKGKSSFPSGHTNLGWSMALVMAEVAPEQQNEILRRGYQYGYNRLIAGYHWASDIEASRLLASALVARLHADLPFLQLVYRARYEFLLNATGITTVLDDQEPASSPAFLLNGIPATPDSHGIIIQNGQKFLVK
;
A
#
# COMPACT_ATOMS: atom_id res chain seq x y z
N MET A 1 42.74 22.19 25.25
CA MET A 1 42.71 21.82 23.83
C MET A 1 41.93 20.52 23.55
N LYS A 2 42.14 19.41 24.33
CA LYS A 2 41.39 18.14 24.04
C LYS A 2 39.86 18.19 24.20
N LYS A 3 39.31 18.98 25.14
CA LYS A 3 37.84 19.11 25.32
C LYS A 3 37.16 19.86 24.18
N ASN A 4 37.79 20.86 23.60
CA ASN A 4 37.22 21.64 22.49
C ASN A 4 37.27 20.85 21.16
N PHE A 5 38.22 19.93 21.02
CA PHE A 5 38.32 19.06 19.83
C PHE A 5 37.23 17.98 19.80
N LEU A 6 36.89 17.40 20.96
CA LEU A 6 35.75 16.46 21.06
C LEU A 6 34.39 17.12 20.81
N PHE A 7 34.21 18.37 21.24
CA PHE A 7 32.98 19.13 20.99
C PHE A 7 32.81 19.51 19.51
N LEU A 8 33.91 19.88 18.84
CA LEU A 8 33.91 20.13 17.40
C LEU A 8 33.65 18.85 16.58
N LEU A 9 34.20 17.71 17.01
CA LEU A 9 33.96 16.41 16.36
C LEU A 9 32.51 15.98 16.52
N ALA A 10 31.91 16.17 17.70
CA ALA A 10 30.48 15.86 17.93
C ALA A 10 29.55 16.77 17.10
N LEU A 11 29.88 18.07 17.00
CA LEU A 11 29.14 19.01 16.14
C LEU A 11 29.29 18.70 14.64
N LEU A 12 30.47 18.29 14.19
CA LEU A 12 30.71 17.83 12.83
C LEU A 12 29.95 16.52 12.53
N CYS A 13 29.94 15.56 13.45
CA CYS A 13 29.18 14.32 13.28
C CYS A 13 27.67 14.57 13.24
N THR A 14 27.13 15.48 14.07
CA THR A 14 25.70 15.84 14.02
C THR A 14 25.35 16.63 12.75
N ALA A 15 26.19 17.57 12.32
CA ALA A 15 25.99 18.31 11.08
C ALA A 15 26.07 17.41 9.83
N VAL A 16 26.97 16.42 9.82
CA VAL A 16 27.08 15.43 8.76
C VAL A 16 25.84 14.52 8.77
N GLN A 17 25.39 14.04 9.92
CA GLN A 17 24.18 13.21 10.00
C GLN A 17 22.91 13.98 9.58
N VAL A 18 22.76 15.25 9.96
CA VAL A 18 21.65 16.09 9.52
C VAL A 18 21.75 16.37 8.01
N GLY A 19 22.93 16.63 7.47
CA GLY A 19 23.14 16.85 6.04
C GLY A 19 22.83 15.58 5.20
N TRP A 20 23.18 14.38 5.69
CA TRP A 20 22.84 13.12 5.01
C TRP A 20 21.34 12.82 5.06
N ALA A 21 20.69 13.03 6.23
CA ALA A 21 19.25 12.86 6.37
C ALA A 21 18.46 13.84 5.46
N GLN A 22 18.90 15.09 5.37
CA GLN A 22 18.30 16.09 4.49
C GLN A 22 18.46 15.69 3.01
N SER A 23 19.65 15.22 2.59
CA SER A 23 19.88 14.79 1.20
C SER A 23 19.10 13.53 0.82
N GLU A 24 18.83 12.62 1.76
CA GLU A 24 17.97 11.45 1.53
C GLU A 24 16.53 11.89 1.28
N MET A 25 15.96 12.76 2.11
CA MET A 25 14.59 13.27 1.99
C MET A 25 14.37 14.15 0.76
N ASP A 26 15.44 14.66 0.16
CA ASP A 26 15.35 15.37 -1.14
C ASP A 26 14.96 14.41 -2.28
N THR A 27 15.22 13.12 -2.13
CA THR A 27 14.97 12.09 -3.16
C THR A 27 13.82 11.15 -2.87
N VAL A 28 13.29 11.09 -1.63
CA VAL A 28 12.22 10.19 -1.19
C VAL A 28 11.21 10.91 -0.30
N TYR A 29 10.04 10.30 -0.11
CA TYR A 29 9.04 10.75 0.88
C TYR A 29 9.14 10.02 2.21
N VAL A 30 9.71 8.83 2.22
CA VAL A 30 9.89 7.99 3.41
C VAL A 30 11.35 7.62 3.52
N SER A 31 11.98 7.91 4.64
CA SER A 31 13.38 7.52 4.88
C SER A 31 13.52 6.01 5.06
N LYS A 32 14.71 5.45 4.77
CA LYS A 32 14.95 3.99 4.84
C LYS A 32 14.50 3.36 6.16
N LYS A 33 14.66 4.06 7.28
CA LYS A 33 14.31 3.55 8.63
C LYS A 33 12.82 3.65 8.97
N ASP A 34 12.07 4.51 8.26
CA ASP A 34 10.67 4.81 8.56
C ASP A 34 9.68 4.01 7.69
N HIS A 35 10.20 3.23 6.72
CA HIS A 35 9.37 2.32 5.94
C HIS A 35 8.68 1.29 6.83
N PRO A 36 7.42 0.91 6.52
CA PRO A 36 6.81 -0.27 7.11
C PRO A 36 7.68 -1.51 6.92
N ASP A 37 7.83 -2.29 7.98
CA ASP A 37 8.64 -3.51 7.93
C ASP A 37 7.90 -4.63 7.16
N ALA A 38 8.24 -4.79 5.89
CA ALA A 38 7.62 -5.78 5.03
C ALA A 38 7.86 -7.23 5.49
N ALA A 39 8.95 -7.50 6.22
CA ALA A 39 9.19 -8.81 6.80
C ALA A 39 8.24 -9.13 7.97
N TYR A 40 7.65 -8.10 8.59
CA TYR A 40 6.69 -8.26 9.66
C TYR A 40 5.24 -8.45 9.16
N PHE A 41 4.81 -7.69 8.16
CA PHE A 41 3.41 -7.69 7.74
C PHE A 41 3.10 -8.58 6.52
N LEU A 42 4.08 -8.92 5.70
CA LEU A 42 3.93 -9.85 4.59
C LEU A 42 4.28 -11.28 5.01
N PRO A 43 3.73 -12.30 4.33
CA PRO A 43 4.20 -13.65 4.49
C PRO A 43 5.64 -13.80 4.01
N GLU A 44 6.34 -14.80 4.51
CA GLU A 44 7.59 -15.24 3.92
C GLU A 44 7.40 -15.64 2.44
N PRO A 45 8.43 -15.50 1.60
CA PRO A 45 8.35 -15.97 0.24
C PRO A 45 8.06 -17.48 0.21
N PRO A 46 7.24 -17.99 -0.73
CA PRO A 46 6.88 -19.39 -0.79
C PRO A 46 8.10 -20.32 -0.81
N ASP A 47 8.10 -21.30 0.11
CA ASP A 47 9.05 -22.43 0.04
C ASP A 47 8.85 -23.18 -1.28
N THR A 48 9.92 -23.68 -1.86
CA THR A 48 9.90 -24.34 -3.16
C THR A 48 9.15 -25.68 -3.19
N ASN A 49 8.83 -26.24 -2.04
CA ASN A 49 7.99 -27.43 -1.88
C ASN A 49 6.54 -27.08 -1.52
N SER A 50 6.22 -25.80 -1.41
CA SER A 50 4.87 -25.33 -1.05
C SER A 50 3.94 -25.29 -2.26
N VAL A 51 2.63 -25.36 -1.98
CA VAL A 51 1.57 -25.17 -2.97
C VAL A 51 1.65 -23.77 -3.59
N ALA A 52 1.96 -22.74 -2.81
CA ALA A 52 2.10 -21.37 -3.31
C ALA A 52 3.24 -21.23 -4.34
N PHE A 53 4.30 -22.02 -4.26
CA PHE A 53 5.36 -22.03 -5.26
C PHE A 53 4.93 -22.66 -6.60
N ILE A 54 3.89 -23.50 -6.61
CA ILE A 54 3.31 -24.02 -7.85
C ILE A 54 2.72 -22.89 -8.68
N ASP A 55 2.03 -21.91 -8.04
CA ASP A 55 1.55 -20.72 -8.76
C ASP A 55 2.71 -19.89 -9.32
N ASP A 56 3.78 -19.68 -8.55
CA ASP A 56 4.99 -19.02 -9.03
C ASP A 56 5.54 -19.66 -10.32
N MET A 57 5.58 -20.99 -10.39
CA MET A 57 6.04 -21.72 -11.58
C MET A 57 5.05 -21.58 -12.75
N ILE A 58 3.76 -21.69 -12.50
CA ILE A 58 2.71 -21.53 -13.52
C ILE A 58 2.77 -20.11 -14.13
N GLN A 59 2.89 -19.09 -13.30
CA GLN A 59 2.99 -17.71 -13.76
C GLN A 59 4.30 -17.43 -14.51
N TRP A 60 5.39 -18.05 -14.09
CA TRP A 60 6.66 -17.96 -14.81
C TRP A 60 6.55 -18.54 -16.22
N GLU A 61 5.91 -19.72 -16.38
CA GLU A 61 5.64 -20.33 -17.69
C GLU A 61 4.70 -19.47 -18.54
N TRP A 62 3.65 -18.90 -17.93
CA TRP A 62 2.80 -17.92 -18.60
C TRP A 62 3.61 -16.73 -19.11
N GLY A 63 4.45 -16.13 -18.25
CA GLY A 63 5.31 -15.01 -18.62
C GLY A 63 6.23 -15.36 -19.81
N LYS A 64 6.79 -16.56 -19.79
CA LYS A 64 7.63 -17.06 -20.88
C LYS A 64 6.86 -17.16 -22.20
N SER A 65 5.58 -17.57 -22.15
CA SER A 65 4.73 -17.64 -23.35
C SER A 65 4.46 -16.26 -23.98
N GLN A 66 4.56 -15.17 -23.20
CA GLN A 66 4.31 -13.81 -23.66
C GLN A 66 5.54 -13.17 -24.36
N ARG A 67 6.75 -13.73 -24.25
CA ARG A 67 8.01 -13.10 -24.65
C ARG A 67 8.04 -12.69 -26.12
N ASN A 68 7.54 -13.54 -27.01
CA ASN A 68 7.52 -13.27 -28.47
C ASN A 68 6.24 -12.58 -28.95
N THR A 69 5.61 -11.78 -28.10
CA THR A 69 4.43 -10.99 -28.42
C THR A 69 4.72 -9.50 -28.27
N PRO A 70 3.84 -8.58 -28.77
CA PRO A 70 3.98 -7.15 -28.51
C PRO A 70 4.06 -6.81 -27.01
N ARG A 71 3.40 -7.62 -26.16
CA ARG A 71 3.47 -7.48 -24.71
C ARG A 71 4.86 -7.83 -24.15
N GLY A 72 5.49 -8.85 -24.70
CA GLY A 72 6.89 -9.22 -24.37
C GLY A 72 7.90 -8.15 -24.80
N GLU A 73 7.72 -7.56 -25.98
CA GLU A 73 8.56 -6.46 -26.44
C GLU A 73 8.42 -5.22 -25.55
N GLN A 74 7.20 -4.88 -25.11
CA GLN A 74 6.96 -3.83 -24.14
C GLN A 74 7.68 -4.12 -22.83
N ALA A 75 7.53 -5.33 -22.27
CA ALA A 75 8.19 -5.74 -21.05
C ALA A 75 9.72 -5.62 -21.13
N SER A 76 10.29 -5.96 -22.26
CA SER A 76 11.74 -5.81 -22.53
C SER A 76 12.18 -4.35 -22.54
N ARG A 77 11.44 -3.46 -23.22
CA ARG A 77 11.77 -2.02 -23.27
C ARG A 77 11.70 -1.34 -21.90
N GLU A 78 10.77 -1.79 -21.04
CA GLU A 78 10.54 -1.22 -19.71
C GLU A 78 11.38 -1.90 -18.60
N THR A 79 12.35 -2.72 -18.97
CA THR A 79 13.25 -3.43 -18.04
C THR A 79 14.32 -2.55 -17.38
N PRO A 80 14.92 -1.54 -18.05
CA PRO A 80 15.98 -0.76 -17.43
C PRO A 80 15.54 -0.11 -16.12
N TRP A 81 16.42 -0.17 -15.12
CA TRP A 81 16.19 0.45 -13.80
C TRP A 81 16.53 1.94 -13.87
N LEU A 82 15.69 2.71 -14.55
CA LEU A 82 15.91 4.13 -14.80
C LEU A 82 14.59 4.91 -14.62
N PRO A 83 14.56 6.00 -13.84
CA PRO A 83 13.39 6.88 -13.73
C PRO A 83 12.92 7.40 -15.10
N GLU A 84 13.80 7.52 -16.08
CA GLU A 84 13.51 7.97 -17.45
C GLU A 84 12.50 7.07 -18.17
N ILE A 85 12.53 5.75 -17.90
CA ILE A 85 11.52 4.83 -18.43
C ILE A 85 10.13 5.18 -17.85
N MET A 86 10.05 5.42 -16.54
CA MET A 86 8.81 5.80 -15.90
C MET A 86 8.34 7.19 -16.37
N ARG A 87 9.24 8.15 -16.57
CA ARG A 87 8.93 9.47 -17.15
C ARG A 87 8.29 9.34 -18.53
N THR A 88 8.83 8.49 -19.39
CA THR A 88 8.28 8.21 -20.73
C THR A 88 6.90 7.60 -20.62
N VAL A 89 6.75 6.56 -19.82
CA VAL A 89 5.46 5.85 -19.62
C VAL A 89 4.37 6.78 -19.07
N MET A 90 4.69 7.60 -18.07
CA MET A 90 3.70 8.52 -17.49
C MET A 90 3.39 9.71 -18.41
N ALA A 91 4.37 10.18 -19.21
CA ALA A 91 4.12 11.22 -20.21
C ALA A 91 3.14 10.72 -21.29
N GLU A 92 3.28 9.45 -21.74
CA GLU A 92 2.33 8.82 -22.67
C GLU A 92 0.93 8.75 -22.09
N VAL A 93 0.79 8.30 -20.83
CA VAL A 93 -0.52 8.20 -20.15
C VAL A 93 -1.18 9.57 -19.97
N LEU A 94 -0.40 10.57 -19.56
CA LEU A 94 -0.89 11.94 -19.38
C LEU A 94 -1.09 12.69 -20.72
N GLN A 95 -0.68 12.08 -21.83
CA GLN A 95 -0.73 12.69 -23.16
C GLN A 95 -0.06 14.06 -23.19
N ILE A 96 1.17 14.12 -22.70
CA ILE A 96 2.07 15.27 -22.75
C ILE A 96 3.39 14.88 -23.40
N ASP A 97 4.13 15.86 -23.91
CA ASP A 97 5.34 15.60 -24.68
C ASP A 97 6.46 14.95 -23.85
N THR A 98 6.59 15.35 -22.58
CA THR A 98 7.68 14.87 -21.72
C THR A 98 7.42 15.17 -20.24
N ILE A 99 8.01 14.33 -19.36
CA ILE A 99 8.22 14.65 -17.95
C ILE A 99 9.72 14.81 -17.73
N SER A 100 10.16 16.01 -17.31
CA SER A 100 11.57 16.32 -17.08
C SER A 100 11.74 17.42 -16.02
N ASP A 101 12.93 17.46 -15.42
CA ASP A 101 13.24 18.46 -14.38
C ASP A 101 13.21 19.90 -14.92
N GLU A 102 13.48 20.07 -16.22
CA GLU A 102 13.50 21.37 -16.88
C GLU A 102 12.10 21.85 -17.29
N LYS A 103 11.29 20.99 -17.93
CA LYS A 103 10.01 21.37 -18.56
C LYS A 103 8.79 21.17 -17.64
N THR A 104 8.85 20.18 -16.77
CA THR A 104 7.74 19.76 -15.89
C THR A 104 8.26 19.42 -14.50
N PRO A 105 8.88 20.39 -13.79
CA PRO A 105 9.62 20.14 -12.56
C PRO A 105 8.76 19.58 -11.42
N ALA A 106 7.46 19.92 -11.34
CA ALA A 106 6.59 19.39 -10.30
C ALA A 106 6.18 17.94 -10.58
N LEU A 107 5.80 17.61 -11.82
CA LEU A 107 5.53 16.22 -12.24
C LEU A 107 6.76 15.35 -12.10
N SER A 108 7.93 15.86 -12.49
CA SER A 108 9.19 15.14 -12.38
C SER A 108 9.55 14.84 -10.93
N ARG A 109 9.42 15.82 -10.04
CA ARG A 109 9.70 15.65 -8.62
C ARG A 109 8.77 14.64 -7.96
N LEU A 110 7.45 14.71 -8.21
CA LEU A 110 6.49 13.72 -7.72
C LEU A 110 6.85 12.32 -8.20
N LEU A 111 7.17 12.16 -9.49
CA LEU A 111 7.56 10.89 -10.09
C LEU A 111 8.81 10.32 -9.42
N VAL A 112 9.90 11.09 -9.42
CA VAL A 112 11.21 10.61 -8.94
C VAL A 112 11.17 10.23 -7.46
N LYS A 113 10.53 11.07 -6.63
CA LYS A 113 10.40 10.78 -5.20
C LYS A 113 9.50 9.57 -4.93
N SER A 114 8.37 9.42 -5.62
CA SER A 114 7.50 8.23 -5.49
C SER A 114 8.20 6.96 -5.98
N TYR A 115 8.93 7.03 -7.10
CA TYR A 115 9.75 5.96 -7.63
C TYR A 115 10.78 5.46 -6.60
N HIS A 116 11.58 6.36 -6.05
CA HIS A 116 12.60 5.98 -5.07
C HIS A 116 11.99 5.52 -3.74
N THR A 117 10.89 6.13 -3.28
CA THR A 117 10.16 5.67 -2.08
C THR A 117 9.68 4.24 -2.27
N GLY A 118 9.01 3.93 -3.37
CA GLY A 118 8.56 2.57 -3.67
C GLY A 118 9.72 1.57 -3.75
N ASN A 119 10.82 1.96 -4.40
CA ASN A 119 11.99 1.10 -4.49
C ASN A 119 12.62 0.79 -3.12
N GLN A 120 12.82 1.79 -2.27
CA GLN A 120 13.45 1.63 -0.96
C GLN A 120 12.68 0.68 -0.04
N SER A 121 11.35 0.59 -0.18
CA SER A 121 10.49 -0.31 0.61
C SER A 121 10.86 -1.79 0.49
N THR A 122 11.57 -2.17 -0.58
CA THR A 122 11.94 -3.56 -0.86
C THR A 122 13.36 -3.93 -0.45
N VAL A 123 14.15 -2.97 0.03
CA VAL A 123 15.58 -3.21 0.31
C VAL A 123 15.78 -4.14 1.52
N ALA A 124 15.23 -3.78 2.67
CA ALA A 124 15.39 -4.57 3.89
C ALA A 124 14.85 -6.01 3.75
N PRO A 125 13.61 -6.26 3.24
CA PRO A 125 13.14 -7.63 3.07
C PRO A 125 13.94 -8.44 2.04
N LYS A 126 14.55 -7.80 1.01
CA LYS A 126 15.47 -8.50 0.10
C LYS A 126 16.69 -9.04 0.81
N GLU A 127 17.27 -8.25 1.72
CA GLU A 127 18.41 -8.64 2.54
C GLU A 127 18.02 -9.77 3.51
N THR A 128 16.81 -9.69 4.12
CA THR A 128 16.30 -10.69 5.06
C THR A 128 16.09 -12.05 4.41
N TYR A 129 15.40 -12.10 3.28
CA TYR A 129 15.00 -13.36 2.68
C TYR A 129 16.00 -13.93 1.67
N SER A 130 16.79 -13.08 1.03
CA SER A 130 17.80 -13.47 0.02
C SER A 130 17.29 -14.50 -1.00
N ARG A 131 16.02 -14.42 -1.39
CA ARG A 131 15.33 -15.39 -2.26
C ARG A 131 16.00 -15.48 -3.63
N LYS A 132 16.24 -16.70 -4.11
CA LYS A 132 16.78 -16.92 -5.46
C LYS A 132 15.75 -16.53 -6.53
N ARG A 133 16.20 -15.72 -7.52
CA ARG A 133 15.39 -15.36 -8.70
C ARG A 133 15.13 -16.56 -9.61
N PRO A 134 14.07 -16.50 -10.46
CA PRO A 134 13.80 -17.53 -11.46
C PRO A 134 15.04 -17.86 -12.33
N ILE A 135 15.72 -16.84 -12.84
CA ILE A 135 16.92 -16.95 -13.68
C ILE A 135 18.06 -17.75 -13.01
N VAL A 136 18.21 -17.58 -11.69
CA VAL A 136 19.23 -18.30 -10.92
C VAL A 136 18.78 -19.74 -10.64
N ARG A 137 17.51 -19.92 -10.27
CA ARG A 137 16.97 -21.23 -9.88
C ARG A 137 16.84 -22.17 -11.07
N LEU A 138 16.39 -21.64 -12.20
CA LEU A 138 16.10 -22.41 -13.42
C LEU A 138 17.28 -22.41 -14.40
N ASN A 139 18.36 -21.69 -14.06
CA ASN A 139 19.53 -21.50 -14.91
C ASN A 139 19.18 -21.01 -16.32
N GLU A 140 18.32 -19.99 -16.38
CA GLU A 140 17.91 -19.32 -17.63
C GLU A 140 18.33 -17.86 -17.63
N ASP A 141 18.27 -17.22 -18.80
CA ASP A 141 18.49 -15.79 -18.94
C ASP A 141 17.19 -14.99 -18.89
N THR A 142 17.27 -13.71 -18.57
CA THR A 142 16.11 -12.81 -18.65
C THR A 142 15.74 -12.55 -20.10
N TRP A 143 14.45 -12.35 -20.36
CA TRP A 143 14.00 -11.82 -21.64
C TRP A 143 14.33 -10.33 -21.77
N GLY A 144 15.05 -9.99 -22.83
CA GLY A 144 15.64 -8.66 -22.97
C GLY A 144 17.06 -8.61 -22.38
N LYS A 145 17.93 -7.81 -22.93
CA LYS A 145 19.39 -7.83 -22.76
C LYS A 145 19.93 -7.31 -21.41
N TYR A 146 19.13 -7.36 -20.35
CA TYR A 146 19.48 -6.76 -19.05
C TYR A 146 19.74 -7.78 -17.93
N ASP A 147 20.24 -8.97 -18.33
CA ASP A 147 20.79 -9.91 -17.36
C ASP A 147 22.15 -9.39 -16.90
N SER A 148 22.18 -8.89 -15.67
CA SER A 148 23.41 -8.43 -15.06
C SER A 148 23.78 -9.36 -13.90
N ASP A 149 25.06 -9.44 -13.59
CA ASP A 149 25.57 -10.14 -12.41
C ASP A 149 24.86 -9.69 -11.13
N PHE A 150 24.42 -8.41 -11.08
CA PHE A 150 23.63 -7.89 -9.99
C PHE A 150 22.31 -8.63 -9.81
N LEU A 151 21.57 -8.96 -10.88
CA LEU A 151 20.31 -9.73 -10.75
C LEU A 151 20.55 -11.15 -10.25
N ARG A 152 21.71 -11.73 -10.54
CA ARG A 152 22.04 -13.09 -10.08
C ARG A 152 22.44 -13.13 -8.62
N THR A 153 22.88 -12.02 -8.04
CA THR A 153 23.35 -11.90 -6.65
C THR A 153 22.39 -11.20 -5.71
N ASN A 154 21.44 -10.41 -6.26
CA ASN A 154 20.46 -9.67 -5.48
C ASN A 154 19.19 -10.48 -5.22
N GLY A 155 18.65 -10.40 -3.99
CA GLY A 155 17.42 -11.10 -3.59
C GLY A 155 16.21 -10.79 -4.50
N SER A 156 15.38 -11.82 -4.73
CA SER A 156 14.19 -11.70 -5.58
C SER A 156 13.00 -11.04 -4.88
N TYR A 157 12.77 -11.34 -3.61
CA TYR A 157 11.57 -10.98 -2.87
C TYR A 157 11.80 -9.79 -1.94
N PRO A 158 10.94 -8.75 -1.97
CA PRO A 158 9.90 -8.41 -2.97
C PRO A 158 10.47 -7.80 -4.26
N SER A 159 9.63 -7.64 -5.30
CA SER A 159 10.05 -7.03 -6.56
C SER A 159 10.16 -5.50 -6.48
N GLY A 160 11.37 -4.95 -6.65
CA GLY A 160 11.62 -3.51 -6.66
C GLY A 160 10.96 -2.77 -7.83
N HIS A 161 11.02 -3.35 -9.06
CA HIS A 161 10.35 -2.77 -10.22
C HIS A 161 8.84 -2.68 -10.04
N THR A 162 8.21 -3.69 -9.43
CA THR A 162 6.80 -3.65 -9.10
C THR A 162 6.53 -2.56 -8.08
N ALA A 163 7.36 -2.45 -7.05
CA ALA A 163 7.16 -1.47 -5.99
C ALA A 163 7.29 -0.03 -6.49
N PHE A 164 8.32 0.31 -7.25
CA PHE A 164 8.42 1.66 -7.78
C PHE A 164 7.35 1.97 -8.83
N GLY A 165 7.00 0.99 -9.68
CA GLY A 165 5.94 1.17 -10.69
C GLY A 165 4.58 1.44 -10.07
N TRP A 166 4.23 0.68 -9.03
CA TRP A 166 2.96 0.85 -8.33
C TRP A 166 2.92 2.11 -7.46
N ALA A 167 3.99 2.43 -6.72
CA ALA A 167 4.07 3.68 -5.94
C ALA A 167 3.90 4.93 -6.81
N THR A 168 4.57 4.95 -7.97
CA THR A 168 4.40 6.04 -8.95
C THR A 168 2.98 6.09 -9.49
N ALA A 169 2.39 4.95 -9.82
CA ALA A 169 1.02 4.88 -10.32
C ALA A 169 0.00 5.38 -9.28
N LEU A 170 0.14 4.99 -8.01
CA LEU A 170 -0.73 5.48 -6.93
C LEU A 170 -0.63 6.99 -6.75
N ALA A 171 0.59 7.56 -6.71
CA ALA A 171 0.80 9.00 -6.59
C ALA A 171 0.21 9.79 -7.77
N PHE A 172 0.33 9.26 -8.99
CA PHE A 172 -0.22 9.92 -10.19
C PHE A 172 -1.73 9.74 -10.32
N ALA A 173 -2.30 8.60 -9.87
CA ALA A 173 -3.74 8.41 -9.79
C ALA A 173 -4.39 9.37 -8.77
N GLU A 174 -3.75 9.61 -7.63
CA GLU A 174 -4.15 10.62 -6.66
C GLU A 174 -4.01 12.04 -7.24
N MET A 175 -2.92 12.31 -7.94
CA MET A 175 -2.66 13.59 -8.57
C MET A 175 -3.73 13.93 -9.62
N TRP A 176 -4.15 12.95 -10.46
CA TRP A 176 -5.13 13.16 -11.53
C TRP A 176 -6.15 12.03 -11.64
N PRO A 177 -7.19 12.00 -10.78
CA PRO A 177 -8.17 10.90 -10.70
C PRO A 177 -8.96 10.62 -11.98
N GLU A 178 -9.15 11.59 -12.87
CA GLU A 178 -9.81 11.37 -14.17
C GLU A 178 -9.07 10.36 -15.08
N LEU A 179 -7.77 10.17 -14.87
CA LEU A 179 -6.94 9.21 -15.61
C LEU A 179 -6.52 8.01 -14.74
N GLN A 180 -7.07 7.89 -13.52
CA GLN A 180 -6.62 6.91 -12.53
C GLN A 180 -6.54 5.49 -13.08
N ASP A 181 -7.56 5.02 -13.80
CA ASP A 181 -7.63 3.63 -14.25
C ASP A 181 -6.55 3.31 -15.29
N THR A 182 -6.29 4.24 -16.23
CA THR A 182 -5.20 4.11 -17.20
C THR A 182 -3.83 4.15 -16.52
N ILE A 183 -3.65 5.05 -15.54
CA ILE A 183 -2.41 5.16 -14.73
C ILE A 183 -2.18 3.86 -13.95
N LEU A 184 -3.21 3.37 -13.25
CA LEU A 184 -3.17 2.15 -12.46
C LEU A 184 -2.89 0.91 -13.34
N ARG A 185 -3.48 0.83 -14.54
CA ARG A 185 -3.16 -0.24 -15.49
C ARG A 185 -1.67 -0.28 -15.83
N ARG A 186 -1.04 0.88 -16.04
CA ARG A 186 0.41 0.94 -16.29
C ARG A 186 1.21 0.48 -15.07
N GLY A 187 0.80 0.88 -13.86
CA GLY A 187 1.40 0.39 -12.63
C GLY A 187 1.35 -1.14 -12.50
N VAL A 188 0.21 -1.77 -12.79
CA VAL A 188 0.06 -3.23 -12.83
C VAL A 188 0.99 -3.86 -13.86
N GLN A 189 1.10 -3.28 -15.05
CA GLN A 189 1.97 -3.79 -16.12
C GLN A 189 3.45 -3.80 -15.74
N PHE A 190 3.92 -2.88 -14.90
CA PHE A 190 5.31 -2.92 -14.40
C PHE A 190 5.61 -4.18 -13.59
N GLY A 191 4.65 -4.67 -12.80
CA GLY A 191 4.76 -5.96 -12.12
C GLY A 191 4.73 -7.13 -13.12
N GLU A 192 3.76 -7.15 -14.05
CA GLU A 192 3.64 -8.17 -15.09
C GLU A 192 4.93 -8.30 -15.94
N ASN A 193 5.57 -7.16 -16.24
CA ASN A 193 6.84 -7.14 -16.95
C ASN A 193 7.90 -8.03 -16.29
N ARG A 194 7.87 -8.14 -14.94
CA ARG A 194 8.87 -8.93 -14.20
C ARG A 194 8.68 -10.42 -14.36
N ILE A 195 7.43 -10.85 -14.52
CA ILE A 195 7.09 -12.24 -14.83
C ILE A 195 7.48 -12.56 -16.26
N ILE A 196 7.10 -11.70 -17.22
CA ILE A 196 7.39 -11.89 -18.65
C ILE A 196 8.89 -11.93 -18.91
N THR A 197 9.66 -11.05 -18.30
CA THR A 197 11.12 -11.05 -18.44
C THR A 197 11.80 -12.17 -17.66
N GLY A 198 11.10 -12.87 -16.76
CA GLY A 198 11.64 -13.95 -15.95
C GLY A 198 12.51 -13.47 -14.78
N ALA A 199 12.51 -12.17 -14.46
CA ALA A 199 13.34 -11.60 -13.41
C ALA A 199 12.82 -11.86 -11.99
N HIS A 200 11.52 -12.12 -11.84
CA HIS A 200 10.83 -12.30 -10.56
C HIS A 200 9.75 -13.38 -10.62
N TRP A 201 9.44 -13.96 -9.46
CA TRP A 201 8.31 -14.83 -9.23
C TRP A 201 7.02 -14.01 -9.05
N GLN A 202 5.83 -14.63 -9.25
CA GLN A 202 4.54 -13.94 -9.05
C GLN A 202 4.38 -13.45 -7.60
N SER A 203 4.77 -14.25 -6.63
CA SER A 203 4.73 -13.85 -5.22
C SER A 203 5.66 -12.69 -4.88
N ASP A 204 6.81 -12.53 -5.56
CA ASP A 204 7.67 -11.34 -5.44
C ASP A 204 6.96 -10.08 -5.95
N VAL A 205 6.21 -10.23 -7.05
CA VAL A 205 5.43 -9.15 -7.67
C VAL A 205 4.28 -8.74 -6.75
N ASN A 206 3.51 -9.70 -6.24
CA ASN A 206 2.42 -9.45 -5.29
C ASN A 206 2.92 -8.71 -4.04
N ALA A 207 4.03 -9.16 -3.46
CA ALA A 207 4.66 -8.49 -2.33
C ALA A 207 5.16 -7.07 -2.68
N GLY A 208 5.66 -6.87 -3.90
CA GLY A 208 6.09 -5.55 -4.39
C GLY A 208 4.96 -4.52 -4.43
N TYR A 209 3.76 -4.90 -4.85
CA TYR A 209 2.58 -4.03 -4.80
C TYR A 209 2.22 -3.64 -3.36
N LEU A 210 2.28 -4.60 -2.43
CA LEU A 210 1.92 -4.34 -1.03
C LEU A 210 2.97 -3.46 -0.32
N CYS A 211 4.25 -3.66 -0.60
CA CYS A 211 5.33 -2.78 -0.12
C CYS A 211 5.11 -1.34 -0.61
N ALA A 212 4.79 -1.17 -1.89
CA ALA A 212 4.50 0.14 -2.46
C ALA A 212 3.31 0.82 -1.79
N ALA A 213 2.17 0.11 -1.68
CA ALA A 213 0.97 0.66 -1.07
C ALA A 213 1.20 1.07 0.40
N ALA A 214 1.85 0.21 1.19
CA ALA A 214 2.20 0.51 2.59
C ALA A 214 3.15 1.72 2.70
N SER A 215 4.12 1.84 1.78
CA SER A 215 5.04 2.97 1.77
C SER A 215 4.37 4.28 1.32
N MET A 216 3.40 4.21 0.41
CA MET A 216 2.63 5.40 0.03
C MET A 216 1.69 5.83 1.15
N ALA A 217 1.06 4.91 1.89
CA ALA A 217 0.34 5.25 3.13
C ALA A 217 1.26 5.98 4.13
N LYS A 218 2.49 5.50 4.32
CA LYS A 218 3.47 6.22 5.15
C LYS A 218 3.87 7.58 4.56
N ALA A 219 3.97 7.71 3.24
CA ALA A 219 4.31 8.97 2.56
C ALA A 219 3.27 10.07 2.84
N HIS A 220 1.98 9.73 3.00
CA HIS A 220 0.93 10.69 3.37
C HIS A 220 1.13 11.33 4.76
N THR A 221 1.94 10.71 5.63
CA THR A 221 2.33 11.34 6.90
C THR A 221 3.40 12.42 6.73
N ASN A 222 3.96 12.58 5.53
CA ASN A 222 4.95 13.60 5.19
C ASN A 222 4.27 14.76 4.42
N PRO A 223 4.24 15.98 4.96
CA PRO A 223 3.56 17.12 4.32
C PRO A 223 4.13 17.49 2.94
N ASP A 224 5.40 17.15 2.65
CA ASP A 224 5.99 17.42 1.33
C ASP A 224 5.36 16.54 0.24
N PHE A 225 4.82 15.35 0.57
CA PHE A 225 4.14 14.51 -0.41
C PHE A 225 2.88 15.19 -0.94
N LEU A 226 1.97 15.62 -0.05
CA LEU A 226 0.75 16.34 -0.46
C LEU A 226 1.07 17.64 -1.22
N LYS A 227 2.08 18.39 -0.76
CA LYS A 227 2.55 19.60 -1.45
C LYS A 227 2.98 19.30 -2.89
N ASP A 228 3.74 18.21 -3.10
CA ASP A 228 4.21 17.83 -4.42
C ASP A 228 3.07 17.31 -5.30
N VAL A 229 2.09 16.55 -4.76
CA VAL A 229 0.86 16.14 -5.46
C VAL A 229 0.08 17.36 -5.97
N LEU A 230 -0.14 18.36 -5.11
CA LEU A 230 -0.88 19.57 -5.47
C LEU A 230 -0.11 20.42 -6.50
N ALA A 231 1.21 20.53 -6.36
CA ALA A 231 2.06 21.24 -7.32
C ALA A 231 2.04 20.57 -8.71
N ALA A 232 2.14 19.24 -8.74
CA ALA A 232 2.07 18.44 -9.98
C ALA A 232 0.68 18.55 -10.64
N ARG A 233 -0.41 18.52 -9.84
CA ARG A 233 -1.79 18.74 -10.31
C ARG A 233 -1.93 20.11 -10.98
N ALA A 234 -1.43 21.17 -10.35
CA ALA A 234 -1.48 22.53 -10.90
C ALA A 234 -0.65 22.66 -12.19
N GLU A 235 0.54 22.07 -12.22
CA GLU A 235 1.40 22.06 -13.41
C GLU A 235 0.74 21.33 -14.57
N TYR A 236 0.15 20.14 -14.33
CA TYR A 236 -0.55 19.37 -15.36
C TYR A 236 -1.77 20.10 -15.90
N ALA A 237 -2.62 20.69 -15.01
CA ALA A 237 -3.75 21.50 -15.44
C ALA A 237 -3.34 22.65 -16.36
N LYS A 238 -2.25 23.34 -16.03
CA LYS A 238 -1.67 24.41 -16.86
C LYS A 238 -1.18 23.88 -18.22
N LEU A 239 -0.48 22.75 -18.25
CA LEU A 239 -0.01 22.11 -19.50
C LEU A 239 -1.17 21.73 -20.43
N LYS A 240 -2.30 21.30 -19.85
CA LYS A 240 -3.51 20.95 -20.62
C LYS A 240 -4.36 22.17 -20.98
N GLY A 241 -3.97 23.38 -20.61
CA GLY A 241 -4.74 24.60 -20.88
C GLY A 241 -6.10 24.63 -20.17
N LEU A 242 -6.24 23.95 -19.03
CA LEU A 242 -7.49 23.89 -18.28
C LEU A 242 -7.76 25.20 -17.52
N PRO A 243 -9.03 25.58 -17.33
CA PRO A 243 -9.39 26.83 -16.65
C PRO A 243 -8.92 26.83 -15.19
N ALA A 244 -8.67 28.03 -14.64
CA ALA A 244 -8.40 28.19 -13.23
C ALA A 244 -9.56 27.62 -12.38
N GLY A 245 -9.23 26.84 -11.35
CA GLY A 245 -10.23 26.17 -10.50
C GLY A 245 -10.80 24.87 -11.10
N TYR A 246 -10.23 24.34 -12.20
CA TYR A 246 -10.57 23.01 -12.66
C TYR A 246 -10.29 21.97 -11.57
N ASP A 247 -11.30 21.17 -11.25
CA ASP A 247 -11.23 20.16 -10.22
C ASP A 247 -11.37 18.74 -10.84
N PRO A 248 -10.26 18.01 -11.01
CA PRO A 248 -10.31 16.65 -11.54
C PRO A 248 -10.93 15.64 -10.57
N VAL A 249 -11.02 16.00 -9.27
CA VAL A 249 -11.53 15.10 -8.22
C VAL A 249 -13.05 14.95 -8.33
N SER A 250 -13.75 16.07 -8.52
CA SER A 250 -15.22 16.08 -8.64
C SER A 250 -15.76 15.33 -9.87
N LYS A 251 -14.90 15.00 -10.82
CA LYS A 251 -15.25 14.31 -12.08
C LYS A 251 -14.86 12.85 -12.10
N ALA A 252 -14.13 12.39 -11.10
CA ALA A 252 -13.68 11.02 -11.00
C ALA A 252 -14.55 10.23 -10.00
N ASP A 253 -14.92 9.03 -10.38
CA ASP A 253 -15.60 8.05 -9.54
C ASP A 253 -14.59 7.20 -8.73
N VAL A 254 -15.07 6.17 -8.03
CA VAL A 254 -14.20 5.12 -7.47
C VAL A 254 -13.46 4.40 -8.61
N PRO A 255 -12.27 3.82 -8.35
CA PRO A 255 -11.50 3.15 -9.39
C PRO A 255 -12.28 2.03 -10.06
N HIS A 256 -12.21 1.97 -11.39
CA HIS A 256 -12.87 0.96 -12.20
C HIS A 256 -11.95 -0.27 -12.34
N GLY A 257 -12.06 -1.21 -11.41
CA GLY A 257 -11.21 -2.40 -11.39
C GLY A 257 -11.21 -3.20 -12.70
N GLU A 258 -12.28 -3.10 -13.50
CA GLU A 258 -12.37 -3.72 -14.83
C GLU A 258 -11.35 -3.18 -15.84
N ASP A 259 -10.84 -1.97 -15.64
CA ASP A 259 -9.93 -1.31 -16.58
C ASP A 259 -8.46 -1.55 -16.24
N PHE A 260 -8.12 -1.89 -14.98
CA PHE A 260 -6.73 -2.08 -14.60
C PHE A 260 -6.38 -3.45 -13.99
N LEU A 261 -7.35 -4.17 -13.39
CA LEU A 261 -7.12 -5.53 -12.91
C LEU A 261 -7.16 -6.54 -14.04
N ASN A 262 -6.49 -7.66 -13.86
CA ASN A 262 -6.61 -8.79 -14.75
C ASN A 262 -7.97 -9.48 -14.63
N MET A 263 -8.37 -10.20 -15.67
CA MET A 263 -9.61 -11.01 -15.65
C MET A 263 -9.52 -12.06 -14.52
N PRO A 264 -10.67 -12.43 -13.91
CA PRO A 264 -10.72 -13.58 -13.02
C PRO A 264 -10.12 -14.81 -13.68
N VAL A 265 -9.47 -15.64 -12.88
CA VAL A 265 -8.81 -16.86 -13.38
C VAL A 265 -9.83 -17.80 -14.02
N ASP A 266 -9.59 -18.14 -15.29
CA ASP A 266 -10.40 -19.08 -16.05
C ASP A 266 -10.21 -20.51 -15.51
N THR A 267 -11.32 -21.23 -15.32
CA THR A 267 -11.33 -22.62 -14.83
C THR A 267 -10.64 -23.61 -15.78
N ALA A 268 -10.44 -23.26 -17.05
CA ALA A 268 -9.67 -24.05 -18.01
C ALA A 268 -8.14 -23.78 -17.94
N SER A 269 -7.70 -22.80 -17.15
CA SER A 269 -6.29 -22.44 -17.05
C SER A 269 -5.53 -23.25 -15.99
N TYR A 270 -4.22 -23.41 -16.18
CA TYR A 270 -3.35 -24.00 -15.15
C TYR A 270 -3.36 -23.18 -13.84
N ARG A 271 -3.57 -21.87 -13.92
CA ARG A 271 -3.68 -21.00 -12.74
C ARG A 271 -4.88 -21.36 -11.86
N TYR A 272 -5.95 -21.85 -12.45
CA TYR A 272 -7.08 -22.37 -11.67
C TYR A 272 -6.69 -23.57 -10.81
N ALA A 273 -5.82 -24.46 -11.32
CA ALA A 273 -5.32 -25.56 -10.52
C ALA A 273 -4.53 -25.05 -9.30
N ALA A 274 -3.76 -23.97 -9.44
CA ALA A 274 -3.08 -23.35 -8.30
C ALA A 274 -4.08 -22.77 -7.28
N ASP A 275 -5.14 -22.09 -7.71
CA ASP A 275 -6.21 -21.62 -6.83
C ASP A 275 -6.89 -22.77 -6.06
N VAL A 276 -7.16 -23.88 -6.74
CA VAL A 276 -7.75 -25.08 -6.11
C VAL A 276 -6.79 -25.68 -5.06
N LEU A 277 -5.51 -25.81 -5.38
CA LEU A 277 -4.51 -26.33 -4.44
C LEU A 277 -4.35 -25.42 -3.22
N GLN A 278 -4.32 -24.09 -3.42
CA GLN A 278 -4.24 -23.10 -2.33
C GLN A 278 -5.51 -23.12 -1.44
N PHE A 279 -6.69 -23.35 -2.03
CA PHE A 279 -7.92 -23.56 -1.26
C PHE A 279 -7.80 -24.78 -0.32
N TRP A 280 -7.32 -25.91 -0.83
CA TRP A 280 -7.15 -27.13 0.00
C TRP A 280 -6.08 -26.95 1.07
N ASP A 281 -5.00 -26.26 0.77
CA ASP A 281 -3.96 -25.96 1.74
C ASP A 281 -4.47 -25.05 2.86
N ALA A 282 -5.17 -23.96 2.51
CA ALA A 282 -5.77 -23.06 3.48
C ALA A 282 -6.87 -23.73 4.32
N LYS A 283 -7.65 -24.64 3.74
CA LYS A 283 -8.69 -25.41 4.45
C LYS A 283 -8.14 -26.17 5.65
N ARG A 284 -6.87 -26.61 5.61
CA ARG A 284 -6.21 -27.31 6.74
C ARG A 284 -6.07 -26.43 7.99
N LEU A 285 -6.16 -25.11 7.83
CA LEU A 285 -6.06 -24.16 8.95
C LEU A 285 -7.39 -23.96 9.68
N ARG A 286 -8.52 -24.52 9.19
CA ARG A 286 -9.85 -24.30 9.75
C ARG A 286 -9.99 -24.79 11.20
N ASP A 287 -9.34 -25.92 11.53
CA ASP A 287 -9.35 -26.49 12.88
C ASP A 287 -8.29 -25.89 13.82
N THR A 288 -7.70 -24.75 13.47
CA THR A 288 -6.69 -24.03 14.25
C THR A 288 -7.25 -22.69 14.77
N GLU A 289 -6.48 -22.01 15.64
CA GLU A 289 -6.82 -20.63 16.08
C GLU A 289 -6.96 -19.67 14.88
N ARG A 290 -6.22 -19.90 13.79
CA ARG A 290 -6.39 -19.12 12.55
C ARG A 290 -7.74 -19.37 11.88
N GLY A 291 -8.25 -20.59 11.96
CA GLY A 291 -9.57 -20.94 11.44
C GLY A 291 -10.70 -20.28 12.25
N LYS A 292 -10.61 -20.32 13.57
CA LYS A 292 -11.56 -19.62 14.47
C LYS A 292 -11.60 -18.12 14.20
N GLN A 293 -10.41 -17.50 14.03
CA GLN A 293 -10.33 -16.09 13.67
C GLN A 293 -10.95 -15.81 12.29
N ALA A 294 -10.76 -16.71 11.32
CA ALA A 294 -11.34 -16.57 9.99
C ALA A 294 -12.87 -16.69 9.99
N GLU A 295 -13.43 -17.51 10.89
CA GLU A 295 -14.86 -17.64 11.14
C GLU A 295 -15.43 -16.38 11.81
N GLU A 296 -14.83 -15.93 12.91
CA GLU A 296 -15.24 -14.72 13.62
C GLU A 296 -15.21 -13.48 12.72
N GLU A 297 -14.15 -13.31 11.93
CA GLU A 297 -13.97 -12.18 11.02
C GLU A 297 -14.72 -12.37 9.68
N ALA A 298 -15.68 -13.29 9.62
CA ALA A 298 -16.63 -13.37 8.52
C ALA A 298 -17.65 -12.23 8.53
N ASP A 299 -17.83 -11.58 9.67
CA ASP A 299 -18.67 -10.41 9.80
C ASP A 299 -18.10 -9.21 9.03
N TYR A 300 -18.97 -8.59 8.20
CA TYR A 300 -18.65 -7.41 7.40
C TYR A 300 -19.36 -6.20 7.96
N SER A 301 -18.89 -5.72 9.10
CA SER A 301 -19.51 -4.62 9.83
C SER A 301 -18.51 -3.56 10.29
N VAL A 302 -19.05 -2.40 10.67
CA VAL A 302 -18.27 -1.31 11.29
C VAL A 302 -17.70 -1.80 12.62
N GLU A 303 -18.49 -2.53 13.41
CA GLU A 303 -18.11 -3.07 14.71
C GLU A 303 -16.94 -4.03 14.61
N MET A 304 -16.91 -4.89 13.56
CA MET A 304 -15.78 -5.77 13.32
C MET A 304 -14.52 -4.97 12.95
N MET A 305 -14.64 -3.93 12.14
CA MET A 305 -13.50 -3.06 11.81
C MET A 305 -12.98 -2.31 13.03
N GLN A 306 -13.86 -1.80 13.88
CA GLN A 306 -13.49 -1.17 15.16
C GLN A 306 -12.74 -2.14 16.08
N LYS A 307 -13.19 -3.40 16.18
CA LYS A 307 -12.50 -4.44 16.94
C LYS A 307 -11.12 -4.74 16.37
N VAL A 308 -11.03 -5.15 15.10
CA VAL A 308 -9.80 -5.60 14.43
C VAL A 308 -8.72 -4.52 14.46
N PHE A 309 -9.09 -3.28 14.13
CA PHE A 309 -8.13 -2.18 14.04
C PHE A 309 -7.91 -1.48 15.39
N GLY A 310 -8.89 -1.48 16.28
CA GLY A 310 -8.69 -1.05 17.66
C GLY A 310 -7.64 -1.87 18.39
N GLU A 311 -7.70 -3.21 18.27
CA GLU A 311 -6.69 -4.13 18.80
C GLU A 311 -5.29 -3.84 18.17
N ALA A 312 -5.22 -3.67 16.84
CA ALA A 312 -3.96 -3.40 16.14
C ALA A 312 -3.34 -2.03 16.49
N MET A 313 -4.17 -1.04 16.77
CA MET A 313 -3.78 0.31 17.18
C MET A 313 -3.52 0.43 18.68
N GLY A 314 -3.94 -0.56 19.49
CA GLY A 314 -3.82 -0.55 20.94
C GLY A 314 -4.78 0.43 21.64
N ILE A 315 -5.92 0.75 21.04
CA ILE A 315 -6.95 1.65 21.59
C ILE A 315 -8.34 1.03 21.47
N ASN A 316 -9.28 1.52 22.32
CA ASN A 316 -10.69 1.20 22.15
C ASN A 316 -11.36 2.21 21.21
N ILE A 317 -11.75 1.76 20.02
CA ILE A 317 -12.46 2.59 19.04
C ILE A 317 -13.95 2.60 19.38
N SER A 318 -14.52 3.78 19.60
CA SER A 318 -15.95 3.92 19.87
C SER A 318 -16.47 5.30 19.46
N PRO A 319 -17.78 5.45 19.17
CA PRO A 319 -18.37 6.74 18.83
C PRO A 319 -18.21 7.83 19.90
N VAL A 320 -17.97 7.42 21.15
CA VAL A 320 -17.79 8.36 22.28
C VAL A 320 -16.35 8.85 22.39
N SER A 321 -15.37 7.94 22.29
CA SER A 321 -13.96 8.26 22.52
C SER A 321 -13.19 8.64 21.25
N THR A 322 -13.62 8.13 20.10
CA THR A 322 -12.93 8.28 18.80
C THR A 322 -13.91 8.49 17.64
N PRO A 323 -14.77 9.53 17.70
CA PRO A 323 -15.82 9.75 16.69
C PRO A 323 -15.26 9.94 15.27
N ALA A 324 -14.12 10.61 15.07
CA ALA A 324 -13.54 10.78 13.73
C ALA A 324 -12.94 9.48 13.20
N ILE A 325 -12.38 8.61 14.05
CA ILE A 325 -11.94 7.27 13.63
C ILE A 325 -13.15 6.43 13.23
N CYS A 326 -14.28 6.51 13.96
CA CYS A 326 -15.52 5.81 13.58
C CYS A 326 -16.08 6.31 12.24
N GLU A 327 -16.14 7.64 12.02
CA GLU A 327 -16.56 8.24 10.75
C GLU A 327 -15.66 7.78 9.59
N LEU A 328 -14.35 7.70 9.83
CA LEU A 328 -13.38 7.22 8.85
C LEU A 328 -13.58 5.74 8.51
N ILE A 329 -13.86 4.89 9.50
CA ILE A 329 -14.17 3.46 9.29
C ILE A 329 -15.43 3.30 8.43
N GLU A 330 -16.50 4.01 8.74
CA GLU A 330 -17.75 3.97 7.97
C GLU A 330 -17.54 4.43 6.53
N LEU A 331 -16.79 5.52 6.31
CA LEU A 331 -16.50 6.04 4.98
C LEU A 331 -15.71 5.00 4.15
N VAL A 332 -14.63 4.45 4.71
CA VAL A 332 -13.78 3.46 4.01
C VAL A 332 -14.58 2.18 3.73
N LEU A 333 -15.40 1.69 4.68
CA LEU A 333 -16.25 0.52 4.47
C LEU A 333 -17.22 0.74 3.32
N ASN A 334 -17.92 1.88 3.30
CA ASN A 334 -18.88 2.19 2.24
C ASN A 334 -18.21 2.28 0.87
N LYS A 335 -17.06 2.93 0.77
CA LYS A 335 -16.32 3.08 -0.49
C LYS A 335 -15.67 1.78 -0.96
N ALA A 336 -15.20 0.94 -0.04
CA ALA A 336 -14.70 -0.39 -0.37
C ALA A 336 -15.82 -1.31 -0.89
N SER A 337 -17.02 -1.23 -0.29
CA SER A 337 -18.21 -1.95 -0.76
C SER A 337 -18.60 -1.49 -2.16
N GLU A 338 -18.74 -0.18 -2.38
CA GLU A 338 -19.08 0.42 -3.68
C GLU A 338 -18.13 -0.06 -4.78
N THR A 339 -16.81 -0.01 -4.51
CA THR A 339 -15.78 -0.39 -5.48
C THR A 339 -15.83 -1.88 -5.83
N ALA A 340 -16.02 -2.76 -4.83
CA ALA A 340 -16.10 -4.19 -5.05
C ALA A 340 -17.42 -4.59 -5.73
N ASP A 341 -18.54 -4.03 -5.27
CA ASP A 341 -19.89 -4.39 -5.78
C ASP A 341 -20.11 -3.93 -7.21
N ARG A 342 -19.47 -2.82 -7.62
CA ARG A 342 -19.43 -2.39 -9.03
C ARG A 342 -18.84 -3.48 -9.93
N LEU A 343 -17.73 -4.11 -9.51
CA LEU A 343 -16.98 -5.04 -10.35
C LEU A 343 -17.59 -6.46 -10.41
N LYS A 344 -18.26 -6.91 -9.33
CA LYS A 344 -18.83 -8.25 -9.22
C LYS A 344 -19.75 -8.68 -10.36
N PRO A 345 -20.72 -7.85 -10.83
CA PRO A 345 -21.58 -8.24 -11.95
C PRO A 345 -20.86 -8.22 -13.29
N ILE A 346 -19.81 -7.38 -13.46
CA ILE A 346 -19.04 -7.25 -14.69
C ILE A 346 -18.10 -8.45 -14.89
N ARG A 347 -17.52 -8.97 -13.78
CA ARG A 347 -16.52 -10.04 -13.79
C ARG A 347 -16.93 -11.16 -12.84
N PHE A 348 -18.06 -11.81 -13.15
CA PHE A 348 -18.60 -12.88 -12.32
C PHE A 348 -17.68 -14.10 -12.27
N ARG A 349 -17.45 -14.59 -11.04
CA ARG A 349 -16.72 -15.84 -10.76
C ARG A 349 -17.44 -16.63 -9.68
N LYS A 350 -17.63 -17.95 -9.89
CA LYS A 350 -18.18 -18.81 -8.84
C LYS A 350 -17.25 -18.90 -7.63
N ARG A 351 -17.84 -18.89 -6.45
CA ARG A 351 -17.11 -19.05 -5.19
C ARG A 351 -16.52 -20.45 -5.04
N PRO A 352 -15.38 -20.64 -4.33
CA PRO A 352 -14.76 -21.94 -4.12
C PRO A 352 -15.72 -23.00 -3.60
N PHE A 353 -16.47 -22.71 -2.53
CA PHE A 353 -17.39 -23.66 -1.93
C PHE A 353 -18.48 -24.12 -2.91
N VAL A 354 -18.98 -23.25 -3.79
CA VAL A 354 -19.95 -23.60 -4.84
C VAL A 354 -19.30 -24.43 -5.95
N GLN A 355 -18.09 -24.03 -6.38
CA GLN A 355 -17.40 -24.67 -7.50
C GLN A 355 -16.90 -26.06 -7.16
N LEU A 356 -16.47 -26.27 -5.91
CA LEU A 356 -15.89 -27.53 -5.44
C LEU A 356 -16.89 -28.43 -4.71
N GLY A 357 -18.13 -27.95 -4.44
CA GLY A 357 -19.11 -28.67 -3.62
C GLY A 357 -18.71 -28.83 -2.17
N GLU A 358 -18.02 -27.84 -1.63
CA GLU A 358 -17.46 -27.79 -0.28
C GLU A 358 -18.26 -26.85 0.62
N HIS A 359 -17.94 -26.85 1.93
CA HIS A 359 -18.50 -25.92 2.89
C HIS A 359 -17.52 -24.80 3.27
N THR A 360 -18.08 -23.69 3.69
CA THR A 360 -17.35 -22.59 4.33
C THR A 360 -17.20 -22.83 5.85
N THR A 361 -16.54 -21.94 6.58
CA THR A 361 -16.50 -21.95 8.05
C THR A 361 -17.81 -21.45 8.67
N VAL A 362 -18.70 -20.82 7.88
CA VAL A 362 -20.00 -20.27 8.30
C VAL A 362 -21.09 -20.80 7.35
N PRO A 363 -21.51 -22.10 7.51
CA PRO A 363 -22.43 -22.75 6.58
C PRO A 363 -23.80 -22.07 6.47
N GLU A 364 -24.25 -21.38 7.49
CA GLU A 364 -25.52 -20.64 7.51
C GLU A 364 -25.58 -19.46 6.53
N ASP A 365 -24.42 -18.92 6.13
CA ASP A 365 -24.34 -17.84 5.14
C ASP A 365 -24.27 -18.34 3.67
N GLU A 366 -24.04 -19.64 3.46
CA GLU A 366 -23.78 -20.19 2.11
C GLU A 366 -24.94 -19.96 1.17
N GLU A 367 -26.17 -20.13 1.62
CA GLU A 367 -27.38 -19.92 0.81
C GLU A 367 -27.48 -18.50 0.27
N LYS A 368 -27.15 -17.51 1.11
CA LYS A 368 -27.12 -16.09 0.76
C LYS A 368 -25.99 -15.74 -0.18
N GLU A 369 -24.84 -16.45 -0.08
CA GLU A 369 -23.60 -16.12 -0.78
C GLU A 369 -23.38 -16.93 -2.08
N LYS A 370 -24.03 -18.08 -2.25
CA LYS A 370 -23.80 -19.01 -3.39
C LYS A 370 -24.05 -18.41 -4.77
N GLY A 371 -24.95 -17.41 -4.86
CA GLY A 371 -25.28 -16.73 -6.11
C GLY A 371 -24.45 -15.47 -6.38
N LYS A 372 -23.61 -15.06 -5.43
CA LYS A 372 -22.79 -13.86 -5.56
C LYS A 372 -21.41 -14.16 -6.12
N SER A 373 -20.84 -13.21 -6.85
CA SER A 373 -19.50 -13.34 -7.40
C SER A 373 -18.43 -13.49 -6.31
N SER A 374 -17.47 -14.38 -6.53
CA SER A 374 -16.24 -14.49 -5.76
C SER A 374 -15.27 -13.35 -6.07
N PHE A 375 -15.27 -12.82 -7.29
CA PHE A 375 -14.32 -11.79 -7.73
C PHE A 375 -14.99 -10.42 -7.78
N PRO A 376 -14.37 -9.38 -7.23
CA PRO A 376 -13.27 -9.40 -6.25
C PRO A 376 -13.76 -9.74 -4.83
N SER A 377 -12.84 -9.99 -3.89
CA SER A 377 -13.17 -10.17 -2.48
C SER A 377 -13.47 -8.83 -1.79
N GLY A 378 -14.72 -8.61 -1.38
CA GLY A 378 -15.13 -7.40 -0.66
C GLY A 378 -14.39 -7.24 0.68
N HIS A 379 -14.32 -8.32 1.48
CA HIS A 379 -13.58 -8.32 2.76
C HIS A 379 -12.09 -7.97 2.58
N THR A 380 -11.43 -8.53 1.55
CA THR A 380 -10.03 -8.21 1.30
C THR A 380 -9.85 -6.75 0.87
N ASN A 381 -10.76 -6.25 0.01
CA ASN A 381 -10.77 -4.85 -0.39
C ASN A 381 -10.93 -3.92 0.82
N LEU A 382 -11.91 -4.21 1.69
CA LEU A 382 -12.12 -3.48 2.94
C LEU A 382 -10.91 -3.55 3.87
N GLY A 383 -10.46 -4.76 4.21
CA GLY A 383 -9.41 -4.95 5.22
C GLY A 383 -8.08 -4.32 4.81
N TRP A 384 -7.70 -4.38 3.53
CA TRP A 384 -6.46 -3.75 3.06
C TRP A 384 -6.60 -2.23 2.91
N SER A 385 -7.74 -1.71 2.43
CA SER A 385 -8.02 -0.27 2.42
C SER A 385 -7.98 0.32 3.83
N MET A 386 -8.65 -0.36 4.78
CA MET A 386 -8.67 0.06 6.17
C MET A 386 -7.26 0.06 6.79
N ALA A 387 -6.47 -0.99 6.54
CA ALA A 387 -5.10 -1.07 7.04
C ALA A 387 -4.21 0.07 6.54
N LEU A 388 -4.30 0.41 5.26
CA LEU A 388 -3.54 1.53 4.69
C LEU A 388 -3.91 2.85 5.37
N VAL A 389 -5.21 3.12 5.52
CA VAL A 389 -5.70 4.36 6.14
C VAL A 389 -5.38 4.43 7.64
N MET A 390 -5.58 3.32 8.38
CA MET A 390 -5.26 3.29 9.82
C MET A 390 -3.75 3.36 10.09
N ALA A 391 -2.90 2.88 9.18
CA ALA A 391 -1.45 3.04 9.28
C ALA A 391 -0.99 4.51 9.16
N GLU A 392 -1.79 5.37 8.52
CA GLU A 392 -1.57 6.83 8.51
C GLU A 392 -2.04 7.48 9.81
N VAL A 393 -3.15 6.99 10.37
CA VAL A 393 -3.69 7.49 11.65
C VAL A 393 -2.75 7.13 12.80
N ALA A 394 -2.20 5.92 12.80
CA ALA A 394 -1.33 5.39 13.86
C ALA A 394 0.00 4.84 13.29
N PRO A 395 0.88 5.70 12.75
CA PRO A 395 2.08 5.27 12.05
C PRO A 395 3.11 4.57 12.94
N GLU A 396 3.03 4.72 14.25
CA GLU A 396 3.85 3.97 15.20
C GLU A 396 3.45 2.49 15.30
N GLN A 397 2.18 2.16 15.01
CA GLN A 397 1.62 0.81 14.96
C GLN A 397 1.48 0.28 13.53
N GLN A 398 2.03 0.97 12.53
CA GLN A 398 1.83 0.66 11.12
C GLN A 398 2.06 -0.81 10.75
N ASN A 399 3.09 -1.45 11.34
CA ASN A 399 3.44 -2.83 11.02
C ASN A 399 2.34 -3.82 11.46
N GLU A 400 1.83 -3.66 12.70
CA GLU A 400 0.75 -4.49 13.21
C GLU A 400 -0.55 -4.25 12.46
N ILE A 401 -0.90 -2.99 12.18
CA ILE A 401 -2.09 -2.61 11.42
C ILE A 401 -2.05 -3.25 10.01
N LEU A 402 -0.94 -3.14 9.30
CA LEU A 402 -0.77 -3.73 7.97
C LEU A 402 -0.82 -5.26 8.00
N ARG A 403 -0.21 -5.89 9.02
CA ARG A 403 -0.28 -7.34 9.23
C ARG A 403 -1.73 -7.79 9.43
N ARG A 404 -2.51 -7.08 10.25
CA ARG A 404 -3.92 -7.41 10.49
C ARG A 404 -4.77 -7.24 9.21
N GLY A 405 -4.58 -6.17 8.45
CA GLY A 405 -5.27 -6.01 7.17
C GLY A 405 -4.92 -7.09 6.14
N TYR A 406 -3.65 -7.52 6.08
CA TYR A 406 -3.25 -8.65 5.26
C TYR A 406 -3.95 -9.94 5.68
N GLN A 407 -3.98 -10.24 6.99
CA GLN A 407 -4.60 -11.45 7.56
C GLN A 407 -6.12 -11.46 7.38
N TYR A 408 -6.79 -10.31 7.53
CA TYR A 408 -8.23 -10.18 7.32
C TYR A 408 -8.64 -10.61 5.91
N GLY A 409 -7.86 -10.22 4.90
CA GLY A 409 -8.06 -10.71 3.54
C GLY A 409 -7.77 -12.22 3.38
N TYR A 410 -6.68 -12.72 3.98
CA TYR A 410 -6.31 -14.14 3.90
C TYR A 410 -7.32 -15.06 4.59
N ASN A 411 -8.02 -14.57 5.63
CA ASN A 411 -9.11 -15.29 6.28
C ASN A 411 -10.21 -15.73 5.31
N ARG A 412 -10.40 -15.02 4.21
CA ARG A 412 -11.42 -15.39 3.20
C ARG A 412 -11.05 -16.64 2.42
N LEU A 413 -9.73 -16.92 2.26
CA LEU A 413 -9.25 -18.17 1.69
C LEU A 413 -9.44 -19.33 2.68
N ILE A 414 -9.06 -19.13 3.94
CA ILE A 414 -9.26 -20.13 5.02
C ILE A 414 -10.73 -20.49 5.15
N ALA A 415 -11.59 -19.47 5.23
CA ALA A 415 -13.03 -19.64 5.38
C ALA A 415 -13.71 -20.26 4.13
N GLY A 416 -13.06 -20.23 2.97
CA GLY A 416 -13.54 -20.88 1.74
C GLY A 416 -14.48 -20.03 0.88
N TYR A 417 -14.54 -18.73 1.12
CA TYR A 417 -15.41 -17.81 0.35
C TYR A 417 -14.78 -17.32 -0.95
N HIS A 418 -13.45 -17.22 -1.01
CA HIS A 418 -12.70 -16.61 -2.11
C HIS A 418 -11.50 -17.44 -2.52
N TRP A 419 -11.12 -17.32 -3.77
CA TRP A 419 -9.89 -17.87 -4.32
C TRP A 419 -8.69 -17.01 -3.95
N ALA A 420 -7.48 -17.58 -3.93
CA ALA A 420 -6.25 -16.81 -3.66
C ALA A 420 -6.07 -15.67 -4.65
N SER A 421 -6.32 -15.90 -5.93
CA SER A 421 -6.23 -14.88 -6.98
C SER A 421 -7.28 -13.76 -6.85
N ASP A 422 -8.46 -14.02 -6.25
CA ASP A 422 -9.45 -12.97 -5.94
C ASP A 422 -8.92 -12.02 -4.85
N ILE A 423 -8.23 -12.58 -3.86
CA ILE A 423 -7.63 -11.85 -2.75
C ILE A 423 -6.49 -10.95 -3.25
N GLU A 424 -5.62 -11.47 -4.13
CA GLU A 424 -4.53 -10.71 -4.74
C GLU A 424 -5.05 -9.50 -5.51
N ALA A 425 -6.04 -9.71 -6.39
CA ALA A 425 -6.66 -8.62 -7.16
C ALA A 425 -7.33 -7.58 -6.26
N SER A 426 -7.96 -8.02 -5.16
CA SER A 426 -8.65 -7.12 -4.22
C SER A 426 -7.71 -6.21 -3.45
N ARG A 427 -6.47 -6.62 -3.17
CA ARG A 427 -5.46 -5.76 -2.54
C ARG A 427 -4.98 -4.65 -3.48
N LEU A 428 -4.91 -4.93 -4.79
CA LEU A 428 -4.64 -3.89 -5.79
C LEU A 428 -5.80 -2.89 -5.84
N LEU A 429 -7.05 -3.39 -5.88
CA LEU A 429 -8.25 -2.56 -5.88
C LEU A 429 -8.32 -1.66 -4.64
N ALA A 430 -8.00 -2.21 -3.46
CA ALA A 430 -7.93 -1.48 -2.20
C ALA A 430 -6.89 -0.35 -2.23
N SER A 431 -5.70 -0.63 -2.74
CA SER A 431 -4.64 0.38 -2.87
C SER A 431 -5.04 1.52 -3.81
N ALA A 432 -5.69 1.18 -4.92
CA ALA A 432 -6.24 2.14 -5.87
C ALA A 432 -7.36 2.99 -5.24
N LEU A 433 -8.26 2.37 -4.47
CA LEU A 433 -9.31 3.09 -3.74
C LEU A 433 -8.72 4.10 -2.77
N VAL A 434 -7.71 3.69 -1.99
CA VAL A 434 -7.06 4.58 -1.01
C VAL A 434 -6.42 5.79 -1.73
N ALA A 435 -5.72 5.59 -2.84
CA ALA A 435 -5.18 6.69 -3.64
C ALA A 435 -6.29 7.64 -4.14
N ARG A 436 -7.44 7.10 -4.58
CA ARG A 436 -8.59 7.92 -4.98
C ARG A 436 -9.17 8.73 -3.83
N LEU A 437 -9.28 8.14 -2.63
CA LEU A 437 -9.78 8.83 -1.44
C LEU A 437 -8.87 10.00 -1.05
N HIS A 438 -7.55 9.83 -1.13
CA HIS A 438 -6.58 10.89 -0.80
C HIS A 438 -6.60 12.07 -1.78
N ALA A 439 -7.12 11.90 -2.98
CA ALA A 439 -7.34 13.01 -3.88
C ALA A 439 -8.36 14.03 -3.33
N ASP A 440 -9.21 13.62 -2.38
CA ASP A 440 -10.34 14.37 -1.82
C ASP A 440 -9.94 15.13 -0.54
N LEU A 441 -10.08 16.46 -0.54
CA LEU A 441 -9.76 17.28 0.63
C LEU A 441 -10.59 16.93 1.88
N PRO A 442 -11.92 16.69 1.81
CA PRO A 442 -12.70 16.21 2.94
C PRO A 442 -12.17 14.94 3.58
N PHE A 443 -11.71 13.97 2.76
CA PHE A 443 -11.11 12.76 3.26
C PHE A 443 -9.81 13.02 4.03
N LEU A 444 -8.91 13.84 3.47
CA LEU A 444 -7.67 14.23 4.13
C LEU A 444 -7.95 14.92 5.48
N GLN A 445 -8.93 15.82 5.54
CA GLN A 445 -9.33 16.47 6.79
C GLN A 445 -9.83 15.45 7.82
N LEU A 446 -10.56 14.43 7.39
CA LEU A 446 -11.04 13.36 8.28
C LEU A 446 -9.89 12.51 8.81
N VAL A 447 -8.92 12.14 7.96
CA VAL A 447 -7.70 11.43 8.38
C VAL A 447 -6.92 12.24 9.43
N TYR A 448 -6.77 13.56 9.25
CA TYR A 448 -6.13 14.42 10.22
C TYR A 448 -6.88 14.47 11.57
N ARG A 449 -8.22 14.56 11.54
CA ARG A 449 -9.04 14.51 12.78
C ARG A 449 -8.88 13.14 13.49
N ALA A 450 -8.92 12.05 12.73
CA ALA A 450 -8.74 10.71 13.26
C ALA A 450 -7.34 10.51 13.89
N ARG A 451 -6.29 10.99 13.23
CA ARG A 451 -4.92 10.98 13.78
C ARG A 451 -4.81 11.78 15.07
N TYR A 452 -5.45 12.93 15.13
CA TYR A 452 -5.48 13.74 16.34
C TYR A 452 -6.17 13.00 17.50
N GLU A 453 -7.33 12.37 17.26
CA GLU A 453 -8.02 11.54 18.25
C GLU A 453 -7.15 10.36 18.73
N PHE A 454 -6.48 9.68 17.79
CA PHE A 454 -5.55 8.60 18.13
C PHE A 454 -4.46 9.10 19.09
N LEU A 455 -3.81 10.21 18.78
CA LEU A 455 -2.77 10.79 19.62
C LEU A 455 -3.27 11.15 21.01
N LEU A 456 -4.46 11.70 21.14
CA LEU A 456 -5.09 11.98 22.46
C LEU A 456 -5.32 10.71 23.25
N ASN A 457 -5.87 9.67 22.64
CA ASN A 457 -6.14 8.39 23.29
C ASN A 457 -4.85 7.63 23.67
N ALA A 458 -3.90 7.54 22.75
CA ALA A 458 -2.65 6.82 22.96
C ALA A 458 -1.73 7.47 24.00
N THR A 459 -1.78 8.82 24.13
CA THR A 459 -0.93 9.57 25.06
C THR A 459 -1.59 9.83 26.41
N GLY A 460 -2.87 9.51 26.57
CA GLY A 460 -3.64 9.82 27.77
C GLY A 460 -3.80 11.34 28.04
N ILE A 461 -3.77 12.15 26.95
CA ILE A 461 -4.03 13.58 27.04
C ILE A 461 -5.53 13.79 27.20
N THR A 462 -5.95 14.32 28.33
CA THR A 462 -7.37 14.47 28.70
C THR A 462 -7.92 15.87 28.41
N THR A 463 -7.06 16.84 28.08
CA THR A 463 -7.47 18.23 27.92
C THR A 463 -6.67 18.93 26.81
N VAL A 464 -7.39 19.64 25.95
CA VAL A 464 -6.81 20.59 24.98
C VAL A 464 -6.97 21.98 25.59
N LEU A 465 -5.88 22.69 25.77
CA LEU A 465 -5.91 24.10 26.15
C LEU A 465 -6.09 24.92 24.86
N ASP A 466 -7.26 25.52 24.68
CA ASP A 466 -7.45 26.66 23.79
C ASP A 466 -6.78 27.89 24.44
N ASP A 467 -6.11 28.71 23.67
CA ASP A 467 -5.33 29.93 23.97
C ASP A 467 -5.62 30.68 25.33
N GLN A 468 -5.75 29.96 26.43
CA GLN A 468 -5.90 30.54 27.76
C GLN A 468 -4.56 30.52 28.48
N GLU A 469 -4.31 31.58 29.26
CA GLU A 469 -3.08 31.80 30.03
C GLU A 469 -2.62 30.55 30.80
N PRO A 470 -1.33 30.20 30.75
CA PRO A 470 -0.81 29.04 31.47
C PRO A 470 -1.07 29.23 32.98
N ALA A 471 -1.67 28.22 33.59
CA ALA A 471 -1.84 28.15 35.04
C ALA A 471 -0.48 28.35 35.74
N SER A 472 -0.48 28.88 36.94
CA SER A 472 0.69 29.30 37.74
C SER A 472 1.74 28.22 38.07
N SER A 473 1.63 27.02 37.52
CA SER A 473 2.57 25.91 37.72
C SER A 473 3.49 25.74 36.53
N PRO A 474 4.78 25.38 36.71
CA PRO A 474 5.71 25.17 35.61
C PRO A 474 5.24 24.05 34.67
N ALA A 475 5.23 24.35 33.36
CA ALA A 475 4.90 23.43 32.30
C ALA A 475 6.19 23.04 31.54
N PHE A 476 6.23 21.82 31.03
CA PHE A 476 7.37 21.26 30.32
C PHE A 476 6.92 20.64 29.00
N LEU A 477 7.73 20.73 27.95
CA LEU A 477 7.58 19.93 26.73
C LEU A 477 7.87 18.45 27.02
N LEU A 478 7.45 17.55 26.15
CA LEU A 478 7.69 16.11 26.29
C LEU A 478 9.17 15.73 26.46
N ASN A 479 10.08 16.55 25.96
CA ASN A 479 11.54 16.37 26.08
C ASN A 479 12.10 16.93 27.39
N GLY A 480 11.27 17.40 28.33
CA GLY A 480 11.66 17.94 29.61
C GLY A 480 12.13 19.42 29.59
N ILE A 481 12.06 20.10 28.45
CA ILE A 481 12.37 21.54 28.34
C ILE A 481 11.20 22.33 28.91
N PRO A 482 11.43 23.40 29.74
CA PRO A 482 10.35 24.26 30.19
C PRO A 482 9.56 24.85 29.02
N ALA A 483 8.24 24.78 29.06
CA ALA A 483 7.36 25.38 28.07
C ALA A 483 7.32 26.90 28.26
N THR A 484 7.30 27.65 27.16
CA THR A 484 7.11 29.10 27.10
C THR A 484 5.70 29.43 26.67
N PRO A 485 5.22 30.66 26.80
CA PRO A 485 3.90 31.08 26.30
C PRO A 485 3.67 30.80 24.82
N ASP A 486 4.74 30.79 24.02
CA ASP A 486 4.70 30.51 22.57
C ASP A 486 4.93 29.03 22.24
N SER A 487 4.97 28.14 23.23
CA SER A 487 5.16 26.71 23.00
C SER A 487 3.91 26.09 22.45
N HIS A 488 4.02 25.42 21.29
CA HIS A 488 2.96 24.62 20.69
C HIS A 488 3.25 23.13 20.80
N GLY A 489 2.21 22.31 20.82
CA GLY A 489 2.33 20.85 20.93
C GLY A 489 2.01 20.33 22.33
N ILE A 490 2.50 19.13 22.67
CA ILE A 490 2.18 18.49 23.94
C ILE A 490 3.07 19.07 25.05
N ILE A 491 2.42 19.64 26.08
CA ILE A 491 3.07 20.07 27.32
C ILE A 491 2.64 19.19 28.51
N ILE A 492 3.49 19.13 29.52
CA ILE A 492 3.22 18.44 30.79
C ILE A 492 3.16 19.50 31.89
N GLN A 493 2.06 19.56 32.63
CA GLN A 493 1.87 20.47 33.76
C GLN A 493 1.13 19.71 34.86
N ASN A 494 1.66 19.76 36.08
CA ASN A 494 1.10 19.01 37.23
C ASN A 494 0.93 17.50 36.98
N GLY A 495 1.81 16.88 36.18
CA GLY A 495 1.74 15.46 35.83
C GLY A 495 0.67 15.11 34.79
N GLN A 496 -0.10 16.08 34.31
CA GLN A 496 -1.07 15.94 33.23
C GLN A 496 -0.49 16.42 31.88
N LYS A 497 -0.95 15.82 30.81
CA LYS A 497 -0.53 16.19 29.44
C LYS A 497 -1.61 17.06 28.80
N PHE A 498 -1.18 18.14 28.18
CA PHE A 498 -2.04 19.10 27.49
C PHE A 498 -1.52 19.31 26.07
N LEU A 499 -2.40 19.53 25.11
CA LEU A 499 -2.04 19.99 23.77
C LEU A 499 -2.30 21.49 23.68
N VAL A 500 -1.25 22.25 23.33
CA VAL A 500 -1.32 23.67 23.02
C VAL A 500 -1.31 23.83 21.50
N LYS A 501 -2.33 24.51 20.96
CA LYS A 501 -2.52 24.74 19.53
C LYS A 501 -1.59 25.81 18.97
#